data_8d011854522fae613d43a1305498cce5
#
_entry.id   8d011854522fae613d43a1305498cce5
#
_cell.length_a   1.000
_cell.length_b   1.000
_cell.length_c   1.000
_cell.angle_alpha   90.00
_cell.angle_beta   90.00
_cell.angle_gamma   90.00
#
_symmetry.space_group_name_H-M   'P 1'
#
loop_
_entity.id
_entity.type
_entity.pdbx_description
1 polymer ?
#
loop_
_entity_poly.entity_id
_entity_poly.type
_entity_poly.pdbx_seq_one_letter_code
_entity_poly.pdbx_strand_id
1 'polypeptide(L)'
;MTKAELVEKVAIQINLTKKQTEVVVNTVFSSITESLAEGKKVELRGFGSFRIRQRNARIGRNPKSGQKVEVPSKKVPFFKAGKELRQLVDNNLKAEEEKEP
;
A
#
# COMPACT_ATOMS: atom_id res chain seq x y z
N MET A 1 -3.51 2.36 12.36
CA MET A 1 -4.90 1.87 12.07
C MET A 1 -4.81 0.46 11.53
N THR A 2 -5.62 -0.43 12.06
CA THR A 2 -5.73 -1.81 11.60
C THR A 2 -6.87 -1.95 10.59
N LYS A 3 -6.92 -3.09 9.90
CA LYS A 3 -8.05 -3.40 9.01
C LYS A 3 -9.38 -3.41 9.77
N ALA A 4 -9.39 -3.94 10.99
CA ALA A 4 -10.59 -3.96 11.83
C ALA A 4 -11.08 -2.54 12.15
N GLU A 5 -10.17 -1.64 12.48
CA GLU A 5 -10.49 -0.23 12.72
C GLU A 5 -11.00 0.48 11.46
N LEU A 6 -10.41 0.16 10.30
CA LEU A 6 -10.87 0.68 9.02
C LEU A 6 -12.30 0.23 8.72
N VAL A 7 -12.60 -1.05 8.95
CA VAL A 7 -13.95 -1.60 8.75
C VAL A 7 -14.95 -0.88 9.66
N GLU A 8 -14.61 -0.64 10.92
CA GLU A 8 -15.47 0.10 11.85
C GLU A 8 -15.78 1.52 11.36
N LYS A 9 -14.75 2.25 10.94
CA LYS A 9 -14.92 3.62 10.42
C LYS A 9 -15.80 3.65 9.16
N VAL A 10 -15.56 2.75 8.24
CA VAL A 10 -16.31 2.68 6.99
C VAL A 10 -17.77 2.28 7.28
N ALA A 11 -18.00 1.31 8.16
CA ALA A 11 -19.34 0.86 8.53
C ALA A 11 -20.22 2.02 9.03
N ILE A 12 -19.66 2.88 9.86
CA ILE A 12 -20.35 4.06 10.38
C ILE A 12 -20.71 5.02 9.25
N GLN A 13 -19.76 5.28 8.34
CA GLN A 13 -19.95 6.24 7.26
C GLN A 13 -20.98 5.78 6.22
N ILE A 14 -21.01 4.48 5.91
CA ILE A 14 -21.92 3.96 4.89
C ILE A 14 -23.19 3.33 5.48
N ASN A 15 -23.32 3.37 6.80
CA ASN A 15 -24.49 2.86 7.53
C ASN A 15 -24.79 1.39 7.24
N LEU A 16 -23.75 0.56 7.25
CA LEU A 16 -23.86 -0.89 7.11
C LEU A 16 -23.37 -1.56 8.38
N THR A 17 -23.70 -2.84 8.54
CA THR A 17 -23.15 -3.63 9.64
C THR A 17 -21.65 -3.86 9.45
N LYS A 18 -20.93 -4.17 10.53
CA LYS A 18 -19.52 -4.54 10.44
C LYS A 18 -19.29 -5.71 9.49
N LYS A 19 -20.13 -6.72 9.55
CA LYS A 19 -20.04 -7.91 8.70
C LYS A 19 -20.19 -7.58 7.23
N GLN A 20 -21.19 -6.78 6.89
CA GLN A 20 -21.40 -6.32 5.50
C GLN A 20 -20.23 -5.46 5.03
N THR A 21 -19.75 -4.56 5.87
CA THR A 21 -18.62 -3.67 5.55
C THR A 21 -17.32 -4.45 5.38
N GLU A 22 -17.12 -5.50 6.16
CA GLU A 22 -15.93 -6.36 6.02
C GLU A 22 -15.89 -6.98 4.61
N VAL A 23 -17.02 -7.44 4.10
CA VAL A 23 -17.11 -7.96 2.73
C VAL A 23 -16.74 -6.88 1.72
N VAL A 24 -17.25 -5.66 1.89
CA VAL A 24 -16.94 -4.53 1.00
C VAL A 24 -15.44 -4.22 1.00
N VAL A 25 -14.84 -4.06 2.17
CA VAL A 25 -13.42 -3.75 2.33
C VAL A 25 -12.54 -4.87 1.76
N ASN A 26 -12.86 -6.12 2.06
CA ASN A 26 -12.12 -7.26 1.53
C ASN A 26 -12.23 -7.34 0.00
N THR A 27 -13.38 -7.03 -0.55
CA THR A 27 -13.58 -7.02 -2.01
C THR A 27 -12.72 -5.96 -2.69
N VAL A 28 -12.63 -4.77 -2.09
CA VAL A 28 -11.75 -3.70 -2.61
C VAL A 28 -10.30 -4.18 -2.65
N PHE A 29 -9.79 -4.70 -1.54
CA PHE A 29 -8.40 -5.16 -1.48
C PHE A 29 -8.13 -6.37 -2.38
N SER A 30 -9.06 -7.32 -2.46
CA SER A 30 -8.94 -8.45 -3.37
C SER A 30 -8.89 -8.01 -4.83
N SER A 31 -9.70 -7.04 -5.21
CA SER A 31 -9.72 -6.51 -6.58
C SER A 31 -8.38 -5.85 -6.94
N ILE A 32 -7.80 -5.09 -6.02
CA ILE A 32 -6.48 -4.49 -6.20
C ILE A 32 -5.42 -5.59 -6.32
N THR A 33 -5.45 -6.57 -5.44
CA THR A 33 -4.50 -7.70 -5.43
C THR A 33 -4.55 -8.49 -6.74
N GLU A 34 -5.75 -8.81 -7.21
CA GLU A 34 -5.94 -9.54 -8.47
C GLU A 34 -5.37 -8.78 -9.67
N SER A 35 -5.63 -7.48 -9.76
CA SER A 35 -5.10 -6.65 -10.83
C SER A 35 -3.58 -6.62 -10.82
N LEU A 36 -2.97 -6.49 -9.65
CA LEU A 36 -1.52 -6.49 -9.50
C LEU A 36 -0.91 -7.86 -9.84
N ALA A 37 -1.57 -8.94 -9.45
CA ALA A 37 -1.14 -10.30 -9.79
C ALA A 37 -1.14 -10.55 -11.30
N GLU A 38 -2.04 -9.90 -12.03
CA GLU A 38 -2.08 -9.93 -13.50
C GLU A 38 -1.07 -8.98 -14.15
N GLY A 39 -0.29 -8.25 -13.38
CA GLY A 39 0.70 -7.30 -13.89
C GLY A 39 0.13 -5.94 -14.28
N LYS A 40 -1.11 -5.66 -13.89
CA LYS A 40 -1.77 -4.38 -14.21
C LYS A 40 -1.56 -3.39 -13.07
N LYS A 41 -1.48 -2.11 -13.41
CA LYS A 41 -1.45 -1.05 -12.39
C LYS A 41 -2.88 -0.66 -12.00
N VAL A 42 -3.03 -0.16 -10.78
CA VAL A 42 -4.30 0.35 -10.27
C VAL A 42 -4.12 1.83 -9.95
N GLU A 43 -4.77 2.70 -10.69
CA GLU A 43 -4.74 4.14 -10.44
C GLU A 43 -6.00 4.58 -9.72
N LEU A 44 -5.80 5.20 -8.56
CA LEU A 44 -6.89 5.80 -7.79
C LEU A 44 -6.67 7.31 -7.77
N ARG A 45 -7.34 8.00 -8.69
CA ARG A 45 -7.17 9.46 -8.86
C ARG A 45 -7.43 10.19 -7.54
N GLY A 46 -6.50 11.06 -7.18
CA GLY A 46 -6.58 11.81 -5.93
C GLY A 46 -5.95 11.10 -4.74
N PHE A 47 -5.65 9.82 -4.87
CA PHE A 47 -5.05 9.03 -3.79
C PHE A 47 -3.64 8.56 -4.14
N GLY A 48 -3.51 7.78 -5.20
CA GLY A 48 -2.23 7.25 -5.63
C GLY A 48 -2.38 6.10 -6.59
N SER A 49 -1.30 5.41 -6.86
CA SER A 49 -1.31 4.25 -7.74
C SER A 49 -0.54 3.08 -7.14
N PHE A 50 -1.08 1.88 -7.34
CA PHE A 50 -0.42 0.63 -7.03
C PHE A 50 0.20 0.11 -8.32
N ARG A 51 1.47 -0.25 -8.28
CA ARG A 51 2.25 -0.69 -9.45
C ARG A 51 3.08 -1.91 -9.09
N ILE A 52 3.56 -2.58 -10.13
CA ILE A 52 4.52 -3.65 -10.00
C ILE A 52 5.91 -3.12 -10.36
N ARG A 53 6.87 -3.39 -9.50
CA ARG A 53 8.28 -3.12 -9.77
C ARG A 53 8.98 -4.46 -9.95
N GLN A 54 9.70 -4.59 -11.05
CA GLN A 54 10.53 -5.77 -11.28
C GLN A 54 11.93 -5.52 -10.74
N ARG A 55 12.39 -6.41 -9.87
CA ARG A 55 13.76 -6.41 -9.40
C ARG A 55 14.54 -7.43 -10.19
N ASN A 56 15.66 -6.99 -10.76
CA ASN A 56 16.52 -7.86 -11.54
C ASN A 56 17.22 -8.89 -10.64
N ALA A 57 17.56 -10.03 -11.23
CA ALA A 57 18.40 -11.01 -10.57
C ALA A 57 19.73 -10.38 -10.17
N ARG A 58 20.23 -10.74 -9.02
CA ARG A 58 21.51 -10.23 -8.52
C ARG A 58 22.28 -11.34 -7.81
N ILE A 59 23.56 -11.12 -7.61
CA ILE A 59 24.40 -12.00 -6.82
C ILE A 59 24.56 -11.39 -5.43
N GLY A 60 24.07 -12.09 -4.40
CA GLY A 60 24.27 -11.72 -3.02
C GLY A 60 25.33 -12.60 -2.37
N ARG A 61 25.63 -12.32 -1.11
CA ARG A 61 26.54 -13.16 -0.31
C ARG A 61 25.80 -13.65 0.93
N ASN A 62 26.00 -14.91 1.25
CA ASN A 62 25.51 -15.46 2.49
C ASN A 62 26.36 -14.89 3.64
N PRO A 63 25.76 -14.17 4.61
CA PRO A 63 26.51 -13.55 5.69
C PRO A 63 27.21 -14.55 6.61
N LYS A 64 26.78 -15.81 6.66
CA LYS A 64 27.37 -16.84 7.50
C LYS A 64 28.57 -17.54 6.84
N SER A 65 28.50 -17.79 5.53
CA SER A 65 29.51 -18.57 4.81
C SER A 65 30.35 -17.73 3.86
N GLY A 66 29.92 -16.52 3.53
CA GLY A 66 30.57 -15.66 2.54
C GLY A 66 30.39 -16.16 1.09
N GLN A 67 29.65 -17.25 0.89
CA GLN A 67 29.40 -17.78 -0.44
C GLN A 67 28.47 -16.88 -1.24
N LYS A 68 28.72 -16.83 -2.56
CA LYS A 68 27.85 -16.14 -3.50
C LYS A 68 26.55 -16.91 -3.65
N VAL A 69 25.44 -16.21 -3.53
CA VAL A 69 24.09 -16.78 -3.69
C VAL A 69 23.38 -16.02 -4.82
N GLU A 70 22.81 -16.75 -5.77
CA GLU A 70 21.96 -16.14 -6.77
C GLU A 70 20.63 -15.72 -6.15
N VAL A 71 20.30 -14.43 -6.28
CA VAL A 71 18.98 -13.91 -5.91
C VAL A 71 18.20 -13.76 -7.22
N PRO A 72 17.14 -14.56 -7.44
CA PRO A 72 16.40 -14.50 -8.70
C PRO A 72 15.65 -13.17 -8.84
N SER A 73 15.33 -12.82 -10.07
CA SER A 73 14.46 -11.67 -10.34
C SER A 73 13.08 -11.92 -9.74
N LYS A 74 12.44 -10.87 -9.27
CA LYS A 74 11.09 -10.96 -8.71
C LYS A 74 10.29 -9.69 -8.99
N LYS A 75 8.98 -9.86 -8.97
CA LYS A 75 8.05 -8.74 -9.09
C LYS A 75 7.53 -8.41 -7.69
N VAL A 76 7.54 -7.14 -7.35
CA VAL A 76 7.05 -6.67 -6.04
C VAL A 76 6.02 -5.57 -6.25
N PRO A 77 4.93 -5.57 -5.48
CA PRO A 77 4.00 -4.46 -5.51
C PRO A 77 4.57 -3.27 -4.77
N PHE A 78 4.25 -2.06 -5.22
CA PHE A 78 4.55 -0.85 -4.49
C PHE A 78 3.45 0.19 -4.70
N PHE A 79 3.34 1.09 -3.74
CA PHE A 79 2.38 2.19 -3.78
C PHE A 79 3.11 3.51 -3.98
N LYS A 80 2.63 4.30 -4.94
CA LYS A 80 3.10 5.67 -5.17
C LYS A 80 1.98 6.63 -4.83
N ALA A 81 2.17 7.43 -3.78
CA ALA A 81 1.19 8.43 -3.37
C ALA A 81 0.98 9.47 -4.47
N GLY A 82 -0.25 9.88 -4.66
CA GLY A 82 -0.59 10.97 -5.56
C GLY A 82 -0.21 12.33 -4.96
N LYS A 83 -0.23 13.36 -5.80
CA LYS A 83 0.16 14.71 -5.40
C LYS A 83 -0.68 15.23 -4.24
N GLU A 84 -1.99 15.07 -4.30
CA GLU A 84 -2.90 15.55 -3.27
C GLU A 84 -2.66 14.89 -1.92
N LEU A 85 -2.48 13.57 -1.92
CA LEU A 85 -2.19 12.83 -0.69
C LEU A 85 -0.84 13.25 -0.09
N ARG A 86 0.20 13.38 -0.92
CA ARG A 86 1.51 13.82 -0.45
C ARG A 86 1.46 15.21 0.18
N GLN A 87 0.74 16.14 -0.45
CA GLN A 87 0.61 17.50 0.05
C GLN A 87 -0.17 17.54 1.36
N LEU A 88 -1.25 16.79 1.46
CA LEU A 88 -2.07 16.72 2.67
C LEU A 88 -1.26 16.23 3.87
N VAL A 89 -0.52 15.18 3.70
CA VAL A 89 0.34 14.60 4.76
C VAL A 89 1.45 15.60 5.14
N ASP A 90 2.12 16.19 4.17
CA ASP A 90 3.20 17.15 4.40
C ASP A 90 2.70 18.42 5.10
N ASN A 91 1.56 18.95 4.66
CA ASN A 91 0.98 20.13 5.27
C ASN A 91 0.56 19.90 6.72
N ASN A 92 0.01 18.74 7.03
CA ASN A 92 -0.35 18.39 8.42
C ASN A 92 0.89 18.30 9.30
N LEU A 93 1.98 17.73 8.80
CA LEU A 93 3.25 17.66 9.54
C LEU A 93 3.80 19.06 9.78
N LYS A 94 3.80 19.93 8.80
CA LYS A 94 4.25 21.32 8.94
C LYS A 94 3.40 22.09 9.94
N ALA A 95 2.09 21.90 9.93
CA ALA A 95 1.19 22.54 10.89
C ALA A 95 1.48 22.07 12.33
N GLU A 96 1.81 20.81 12.53
CA GLU A 96 2.21 20.29 13.84
C GLU A 96 3.55 20.86 14.30
N GLU A 97 4.53 20.96 13.40
CA GLU A 97 5.83 21.58 13.68
C GLU A 97 5.69 23.06 14.08
N GLU A 98 4.82 23.79 13.40
CA GLU A 98 4.57 25.21 13.71
C GLU A 98 3.86 25.42 15.06
N LYS A 99 3.13 24.42 15.55
CA LYS A 99 2.42 24.48 16.83
C LYS A 99 3.32 24.18 18.03
N GLU A 100 4.46 23.55 17.82
CA GLU A 100 5.41 23.29 18.89
C GLU A 100 6.15 24.58 19.25
N PRO A 101 6.20 24.94 20.55
CA PRO A 101 6.95 26.11 21.01
C PRO A 101 8.46 25.96 20.89
#